data_24f02138816bcdf91b374db08b127e90
#
_entry.id   24f02138816bcdf91b374db08b127e90
#
_cell.length_a   1.000
_cell.length_b   1.000
_cell.length_c   1.000
_cell.angle_alpha   90.00
_cell.angle_beta   90.00
_cell.angle_gamma   90.00
#
_symmetry.space_group_name_H-M   'P 1'
#
loop_
_entity.id
_entity.type
_entity.pdbx_description
1 polymer ?
#
loop_
_entity_poly.entity_id
_entity_poly.type
_entity_poly.pdbx_seq_one_letter_code
_entity_poly.pdbx_strand_id
1 'polypeptide(L)'
;KIDYFAEYGNSKELLRMVNFFSFFKSGTMKKISKDKVTAELEPIIAQYATDKSKSGQPAKSYTFTDLPGLLRYLEVMVRDMHIQDFDLKSKMQIQLENLGYIDLTTNKKEDQRKLVILDIYPLRSKKTKEIWAYALQVRSIGTGKTNRWTIYSELYDRKPLQRYDTIYVPMNGWGERRGYLYLYNYDYVI
;
A
#
# COMPACT_ATOMS: atom_id res chain seq x y z
N LYS A 1 -8.68 3.08 -5.08
CA LYS A 1 -9.04 2.14 -3.98
C LYS A 1 -7.86 1.18 -3.80
N ILE A 2 -7.28 1.12 -2.61
CA ILE A 2 -6.15 0.20 -2.34
C ILE A 2 -6.59 -1.26 -2.46
N ASP A 3 -7.84 -1.55 -2.08
CA ASP A 3 -8.38 -2.90 -2.10
C ASP A 3 -9.28 -3.16 -3.32
N TYR A 4 -8.97 -2.55 -4.47
CA TYR A 4 -9.74 -2.75 -5.71
C TYR A 4 -9.75 -4.23 -6.15
N PHE A 5 -8.68 -4.95 -5.88
CA PHE A 5 -8.52 -6.37 -6.19
C PHE A 5 -8.56 -7.27 -4.94
N ALA A 6 -9.10 -6.78 -3.81
CA ALA A 6 -9.13 -7.55 -2.55
C ALA A 6 -9.84 -8.92 -2.65
N GLU A 7 -10.77 -9.07 -3.59
CA GLU A 7 -11.42 -10.35 -3.90
C GLU A 7 -10.46 -11.41 -4.48
N TYR A 8 -9.32 -10.98 -5.05
CA TYR A 8 -8.32 -11.87 -5.65
C TYR A 8 -7.15 -12.19 -4.71
N GLY A 9 -7.07 -11.54 -3.55
CA GLY A 9 -6.01 -11.67 -2.57
C GLY A 9 -5.58 -10.34 -1.98
N ASN A 10 -4.69 -10.37 -0.99
CA ASN A 10 -4.13 -9.14 -0.43
C ASN A 10 -3.09 -8.51 -1.38
N SER A 11 -2.78 -7.23 -1.17
CA SER A 11 -1.91 -6.47 -2.09
C SER A 11 -0.52 -7.08 -2.25
N LYS A 12 0.04 -7.69 -1.20
CA LYS A 12 1.37 -8.28 -1.22
C LYS A 12 1.41 -9.62 -1.95
N GLU A 13 0.36 -10.44 -1.80
CA GLU A 13 0.15 -11.67 -2.57
C GLU A 13 0.01 -11.35 -4.06
N LEU A 14 -0.86 -10.39 -4.40
CA LEU A 14 -1.09 -9.96 -5.77
C LEU A 14 0.18 -9.43 -6.43
N LEU A 15 0.96 -8.62 -5.71
CA LEU A 15 2.25 -8.12 -6.22
C LEU A 15 3.21 -9.28 -6.53
N ARG A 16 3.27 -10.29 -5.67
CA ARG A 16 4.11 -11.48 -5.88
C ARG A 16 3.66 -12.28 -7.09
N MET A 17 2.35 -12.46 -7.27
CA MET A 17 1.78 -13.10 -8.46
C MET A 17 2.11 -12.33 -9.74
N VAL A 18 1.91 -11.01 -9.74
CA VAL A 18 2.25 -10.15 -10.88
C VAL A 18 3.73 -10.26 -11.26
N ASN A 19 4.62 -10.31 -10.26
CA ASN A 19 6.05 -10.51 -10.49
C ASN A 19 6.36 -11.85 -11.16
N PHE A 20 5.72 -12.95 -10.74
CA PHE A 20 5.86 -14.23 -11.42
C PHE A 20 5.32 -14.18 -12.85
N PHE A 21 4.13 -13.64 -13.07
CA PHE A 21 3.57 -13.49 -14.42
C PHE A 21 4.47 -12.64 -15.33
N SER A 22 4.99 -11.52 -14.83
CA SER A 22 5.96 -10.68 -15.55
C SER A 22 7.25 -11.45 -15.86
N PHE A 23 7.81 -12.15 -14.87
CA PHE A 23 9.03 -12.93 -15.04
C PHE A 23 8.89 -13.97 -16.15
N PHE A 24 7.74 -14.66 -16.22
CA PHE A 24 7.44 -15.64 -17.27
C PHE A 24 6.76 -15.03 -18.52
N LYS A 25 6.91 -13.70 -18.74
CA LYS A 25 6.36 -12.97 -19.89
C LYS A 25 4.87 -13.25 -20.11
N SER A 26 4.09 -13.15 -19.05
CA SER A 26 2.63 -13.39 -19.07
C SER A 26 2.24 -14.75 -19.67
N GLY A 27 3.04 -15.78 -19.40
CA GLY A 27 2.75 -17.14 -19.87
C GLY A 27 3.20 -17.45 -21.30
N THR A 28 3.96 -16.55 -21.94
CA THR A 28 4.43 -16.75 -23.33
C THR A 28 5.88 -17.21 -23.45
N MET A 29 6.60 -17.29 -22.31
CA MET A 29 8.01 -17.69 -22.31
C MET A 29 8.17 -19.14 -22.72
N LYS A 30 9.00 -19.41 -23.75
CA LYS A 30 9.27 -20.79 -24.22
C LYS A 30 10.48 -21.44 -23.52
N LYS A 31 11.46 -20.62 -23.14
CA LYS A 31 12.72 -21.08 -22.54
C LYS A 31 13.22 -20.08 -21.52
N ILE A 32 13.91 -20.59 -20.49
CA ILE A 32 14.63 -19.77 -19.51
C ILE A 32 16.04 -20.33 -19.31
N SER A 33 17.04 -19.47 -19.26
CA SER A 33 18.41 -19.87 -18.95
C SER A 33 18.53 -20.23 -17.47
N LYS A 34 19.30 -21.28 -17.14
CA LYS A 34 19.45 -21.80 -15.77
C LYS A 34 20.09 -20.78 -14.82
N ASP A 35 20.96 -19.91 -15.32
CA ASP A 35 21.58 -18.81 -14.55
C ASP A 35 20.61 -17.74 -14.07
N LYS A 36 19.42 -17.67 -14.68
CA LYS A 36 18.34 -16.74 -14.31
C LYS A 36 17.32 -17.34 -13.34
N VAL A 37 17.47 -18.62 -13.01
CA VAL A 37 16.56 -19.34 -12.10
C VAL A 37 17.18 -19.36 -10.71
N THR A 38 16.41 -18.93 -9.71
CA THR A 38 16.85 -19.01 -8.31
C THR A 38 16.78 -20.44 -7.80
N ALA A 39 17.61 -20.79 -6.82
CA ALA A 39 17.62 -22.12 -6.20
C ALA A 39 16.25 -22.55 -5.66
N GLU A 40 15.40 -21.61 -5.24
CA GLU A 40 14.04 -21.88 -4.77
C GLU A 40 13.09 -22.28 -5.92
N LEU A 41 13.24 -21.66 -7.08
CA LEU A 41 12.35 -21.91 -8.23
C LEU A 41 12.82 -23.09 -9.09
N GLU A 42 14.08 -23.45 -9.02
CA GLU A 42 14.64 -24.52 -9.86
C GLU A 42 13.90 -25.86 -9.75
N PRO A 43 13.64 -26.41 -8.53
CA PRO A 43 12.94 -27.69 -8.38
C PRO A 43 11.49 -27.62 -8.85
N ILE A 44 10.88 -26.45 -8.81
CA ILE A 44 9.50 -26.21 -9.28
C ILE A 44 9.50 -26.16 -10.81
N ILE A 45 10.38 -25.38 -11.41
CA ILE A 45 10.49 -25.25 -12.87
C ILE A 45 10.81 -26.60 -13.53
N ALA A 46 11.66 -27.41 -12.93
CA ALA A 46 12.03 -28.71 -13.43
C ALA A 46 10.84 -29.67 -13.60
N GLN A 47 9.74 -29.48 -12.87
CA GLN A 47 8.53 -30.28 -13.00
C GLN A 47 7.70 -29.92 -14.26
N TYR A 48 7.84 -28.68 -14.77
CA TYR A 48 7.06 -28.13 -15.87
C TYR A 48 7.90 -27.84 -17.11
N ALA A 49 9.17 -28.26 -17.10
CA ALA A 49 10.11 -28.00 -18.19
C ALA A 49 11.09 -29.16 -18.37
N THR A 50 11.71 -29.24 -19.54
CA THR A 50 12.83 -30.13 -19.80
C THR A 50 14.14 -29.36 -19.88
N ASP A 51 15.21 -29.94 -19.34
CA ASP A 51 16.57 -29.42 -19.42
C ASP A 51 17.48 -30.24 -20.39
N LYS A 52 16.87 -31.15 -21.14
CA LYS A 52 17.59 -31.99 -22.11
C LYS A 52 17.56 -31.35 -23.49
N SER A 53 18.71 -31.39 -24.17
CA SER A 53 18.83 -31.04 -25.59
C SER A 53 18.21 -32.14 -26.44
N LYS A 54 18.05 -31.90 -27.76
CA LYS A 54 17.60 -32.92 -28.71
C LYS A 54 18.53 -34.14 -28.76
N SER A 55 19.80 -33.99 -28.40
CA SER A 55 20.79 -35.08 -28.30
C SER A 55 20.78 -35.77 -26.94
N GLY A 56 19.85 -35.42 -26.01
CA GLY A 56 19.75 -36.01 -24.66
C GLY A 56 20.77 -35.46 -23.65
N GLN A 57 21.67 -34.57 -24.05
CA GLN A 57 22.65 -33.94 -23.16
C GLN A 57 21.98 -32.84 -22.31
N PRO A 58 22.51 -32.55 -21.09
CA PRO A 58 22.02 -31.46 -20.28
C PRO A 58 22.07 -30.11 -21.03
N ALA A 59 20.98 -29.40 -21.05
CA ALA A 59 20.89 -28.08 -21.68
C ALA A 59 21.24 -26.96 -20.69
N LYS A 60 21.74 -25.83 -21.21
CA LYS A 60 21.97 -24.60 -20.43
C LYS A 60 20.68 -23.87 -20.06
N SER A 61 19.53 -24.34 -20.57
CA SER A 61 18.24 -23.69 -20.40
C SER A 61 17.15 -24.73 -20.19
N TYR A 62 16.16 -24.36 -19.40
CA TYR A 62 14.89 -25.08 -19.31
C TYR A 62 14.01 -24.73 -20.51
N THR A 63 13.37 -25.70 -21.13
CA THR A 63 12.34 -25.53 -22.16
C THR A 63 11.00 -25.92 -21.56
N PHE A 64 10.08 -24.98 -21.43
CA PHE A 64 8.78 -25.23 -20.82
C PHE A 64 7.94 -26.19 -21.64
N THR A 65 7.41 -27.20 -20.98
CA THR A 65 6.43 -28.17 -21.51
C THR A 65 5.02 -27.80 -21.12
N ASP A 66 4.86 -27.24 -19.92
CA ASP A 66 3.57 -26.78 -19.37
C ASP A 66 3.76 -25.49 -18.53
N LEU A 67 3.98 -24.37 -19.20
CA LEU A 67 4.08 -23.07 -18.52
C LEU A 67 2.78 -22.63 -17.84
N PRO A 68 1.57 -22.85 -18.43
CA PRO A 68 0.32 -22.57 -17.73
C PRO A 68 0.15 -23.34 -16.42
N GLY A 69 0.53 -24.60 -16.39
CA GLY A 69 0.53 -25.44 -15.19
C GLY A 69 1.47 -24.89 -14.12
N LEU A 70 2.69 -24.48 -14.50
CA LEU A 70 3.63 -23.81 -13.59
C LEU A 70 3.02 -22.55 -12.97
N LEU A 71 2.41 -21.68 -13.77
CA LEU A 71 1.83 -20.43 -13.28
C LEU A 71 0.67 -20.67 -12.29
N ARG A 72 -0.18 -21.65 -12.57
CA ARG A 72 -1.23 -22.08 -11.62
C ARG A 72 -0.65 -22.61 -10.32
N TYR A 73 0.40 -23.42 -10.40
CA TYR A 73 1.07 -23.93 -9.20
C TYR A 73 1.64 -22.78 -8.36
N LEU A 74 2.32 -21.82 -8.98
CA LEU A 74 2.87 -20.65 -8.30
C LEU A 74 1.78 -19.76 -7.67
N GLU A 75 0.63 -19.62 -8.33
CA GLU A 75 -0.52 -18.93 -7.76
C GLU A 75 -1.03 -19.60 -6.48
N VAL A 76 -1.26 -20.90 -6.52
CA VAL A 76 -1.68 -21.67 -5.34
C VAL A 76 -0.65 -21.57 -4.23
N MET A 77 0.63 -21.74 -4.56
CA MET A 77 1.73 -21.63 -3.60
C MET A 77 1.75 -20.27 -2.90
N VAL A 78 1.55 -19.15 -3.63
CA VAL A 78 1.52 -17.81 -3.02
C VAL A 78 0.33 -17.65 -2.08
N ARG A 79 -0.84 -18.21 -2.43
CA ARG A 79 -2.04 -18.18 -1.58
C ARG A 79 -1.85 -18.99 -0.29
N ASP A 80 -1.24 -20.16 -0.41
CA ASP A 80 -0.99 -21.06 0.74
C ASP A 80 0.08 -20.51 1.70
N MET A 81 0.92 -19.59 1.24
CA MET A 81 1.90 -18.89 2.09
C MET A 81 1.26 -17.98 3.14
N HIS A 82 -0.03 -17.63 3.03
CA HIS A 82 -0.73 -16.72 3.92
C HIS A 82 0.08 -15.45 4.23
N ILE A 83 0.60 -14.81 3.19
CA ILE A 83 1.47 -13.64 3.31
C ILE A 83 0.70 -12.50 3.99
N GLN A 84 1.22 -12.00 5.10
CA GLN A 84 0.63 -10.83 5.75
C GLN A 84 0.70 -9.62 4.81
N ASP A 85 -0.44 -8.94 4.62
CA ASP A 85 -0.55 -7.77 3.75
C ASP A 85 0.33 -6.60 4.23
N PHE A 86 0.51 -5.63 3.36
CA PHE A 86 1.16 -4.38 3.75
C PHE A 86 0.34 -3.69 4.86
N ASP A 87 1.05 -3.14 5.84
CA ASP A 87 0.43 -2.24 6.81
C ASP A 87 -0.07 -0.95 6.15
N LEU A 88 -0.87 -0.20 6.89
CA LEU A 88 -1.50 1.03 6.39
C LEU A 88 -0.46 2.04 5.89
N LYS A 89 0.64 2.22 6.63
CA LYS A 89 1.70 3.17 6.30
C LYS A 89 2.41 2.79 5.01
N SER A 90 2.76 1.52 4.84
CA SER A 90 3.37 0.99 3.62
C SER A 90 2.44 1.15 2.40
N LYS A 91 1.14 0.87 2.55
CA LYS A 91 0.14 1.09 1.49
C LYS A 91 0.07 2.56 1.06
N MET A 92 0.07 3.47 2.03
CA MET A 92 0.07 4.91 1.76
C MET A 92 1.36 5.35 1.03
N GLN A 93 2.51 4.88 1.47
CA GLN A 93 3.79 5.19 0.85
C GLN A 93 3.86 4.69 -0.60
N ILE A 94 3.44 3.45 -0.85
CA ILE A 94 3.37 2.87 -2.20
C ILE A 94 2.45 3.71 -3.11
N GLN A 95 1.29 4.17 -2.60
CA GLN A 95 0.42 5.05 -3.36
C GLN A 95 1.07 6.39 -3.68
N LEU A 96 1.69 7.02 -2.68
CA LEU A 96 2.35 8.30 -2.85
C LEU A 96 3.48 8.22 -3.89
N GLU A 97 4.30 7.19 -3.83
CA GLU A 97 5.41 6.97 -4.78
C GLU A 97 4.93 6.71 -6.21
N ASN A 98 3.84 5.97 -6.38
CA ASN A 98 3.37 5.56 -7.70
C ASN A 98 2.31 6.50 -8.31
N LEU A 99 1.49 7.14 -7.48
CA LEU A 99 0.38 8.00 -7.94
C LEU A 99 0.61 9.48 -7.66
N GLY A 100 1.56 9.82 -6.78
CA GLY A 100 1.78 11.19 -6.31
C GLY A 100 0.73 11.70 -5.32
N TYR A 101 -0.25 10.89 -4.95
CA TYR A 101 -1.30 11.22 -3.98
C TYR A 101 -1.78 9.98 -3.23
N ILE A 102 -2.44 10.20 -2.09
CA ILE A 102 -3.03 9.13 -1.28
C ILE A 102 -4.54 9.06 -1.53
N ASP A 103 -5.01 7.94 -2.06
CA ASP A 103 -6.43 7.63 -2.27
C ASP A 103 -6.90 6.42 -1.42
N LEU A 104 -6.30 6.26 -0.25
CA LEU A 104 -6.64 5.19 0.67
C LEU A 104 -8.05 5.37 1.21
N THR A 105 -8.91 4.37 1.02
CA THR A 105 -10.26 4.34 1.58
C THR A 105 -10.63 2.90 1.89
N THR A 106 -10.88 2.62 3.17
CA THR A 106 -11.24 1.26 3.62
C THR A 106 -12.73 0.99 3.52
N ASN A 107 -13.57 2.04 3.44
CA ASN A 107 -15.04 1.98 3.54
C ASN A 107 -15.53 1.34 4.86
N LYS A 108 -14.66 1.23 5.87
CA LYS A 108 -14.98 0.68 7.18
C LYS A 108 -15.46 1.77 8.13
N LYS A 109 -16.54 1.51 8.85
CA LYS A 109 -17.13 2.46 9.80
C LYS A 109 -16.17 2.80 10.95
N GLU A 110 -15.39 1.84 11.40
CA GLU A 110 -14.36 1.98 12.44
C GLU A 110 -13.20 2.89 12.04
N ASP A 111 -12.92 2.99 10.73
CA ASP A 111 -11.83 3.81 10.20
C ASP A 111 -12.25 5.26 9.87
N GLN A 112 -13.52 5.62 10.08
CA GLN A 112 -14.01 6.98 9.77
C GLN A 112 -13.29 8.07 10.55
N ARG A 113 -12.78 7.74 11.75
CA ARG A 113 -12.03 8.65 12.62
C ARG A 113 -10.52 8.55 12.48
N LYS A 114 -10.03 7.69 11.60
CA LYS A 114 -8.64 7.67 11.19
C LYS A 114 -8.46 8.66 10.06
N LEU A 115 -7.63 9.67 10.31
CA LEU A 115 -7.40 10.77 9.37
C LEU A 115 -5.94 10.76 8.94
N VAL A 116 -5.71 10.96 7.64
CA VAL A 116 -4.37 11.22 7.10
C VAL A 116 -4.20 12.71 6.92
N ILE A 117 -3.07 13.25 7.38
CA ILE A 117 -2.69 14.64 7.20
C ILE A 117 -2.13 14.81 5.78
N LEU A 118 -2.86 15.50 4.92
CA LEU A 118 -2.42 15.75 3.53
C LEU A 118 -1.54 16.99 3.45
N ASP A 119 -1.89 18.06 4.22
CA ASP A 119 -1.13 19.31 4.23
C ASP A 119 -1.36 20.09 5.53
N ILE A 120 -0.44 21.02 5.83
CA ILE A 120 -0.43 21.82 7.06
C ILE A 120 -0.07 23.26 6.70
N TYR A 121 -0.93 24.21 7.08
CA TYR A 121 -0.76 25.64 6.79
C TYR A 121 -0.82 26.47 8.08
N PRO A 122 0.17 27.33 8.37
CA PRO A 122 0.11 28.22 9.54
C PRO A 122 -0.94 29.32 9.36
N LEU A 123 -1.76 29.53 10.37
CA LEU A 123 -2.73 30.60 10.45
C LEU A 123 -2.18 31.72 11.33
N ARG A 124 -1.94 32.90 10.72
CA ARG A 124 -1.35 34.06 11.39
C ARG A 124 -2.39 35.10 11.76
N SER A 125 -2.20 35.72 12.92
CA SER A 125 -2.97 36.92 13.32
C SER A 125 -2.71 38.06 12.34
N LYS A 126 -3.77 38.75 11.92
CA LYS A 126 -3.63 39.94 11.07
C LYS A 126 -2.89 41.08 11.78
N LYS A 127 -3.05 41.21 13.13
CA LYS A 127 -2.47 42.28 13.94
C LYS A 127 -1.02 41.97 14.34
N THR A 128 -0.80 40.80 15.03
CA THR A 128 0.51 40.49 15.62
C THR A 128 1.43 39.72 14.69
N LYS A 129 0.89 39.17 13.56
CA LYS A 129 1.60 38.27 12.64
C LYS A 129 2.02 36.93 13.25
N GLU A 130 1.73 36.69 14.52
CA GLU A 130 2.02 35.45 15.23
C GLU A 130 1.12 34.31 14.73
N ILE A 131 1.64 33.09 14.78
CA ILE A 131 0.88 31.88 14.46
C ILE A 131 0.01 31.55 15.67
N TRP A 132 -1.31 31.56 15.51
CA TRP A 132 -2.27 31.21 16.56
C TRP A 132 -2.85 29.81 16.37
N ALA A 133 -2.80 29.27 15.15
CA ALA A 133 -3.30 27.93 14.83
C ALA A 133 -2.67 27.43 13.53
N TYR A 134 -2.95 26.19 13.19
CA TYR A 134 -2.65 25.60 11.89
C TYR A 134 -3.93 25.06 11.26
N ALA A 135 -4.07 25.25 9.95
CA ALA A 135 -5.09 24.59 9.16
C ALA A 135 -4.51 23.28 8.63
N LEU A 136 -5.21 22.20 8.88
CA LEU A 136 -4.87 20.86 8.42
C LEU A 136 -5.79 20.49 7.28
N GLN A 137 -5.24 20.09 6.15
CA GLN A 137 -6.01 19.36 5.14
C GLN A 137 -5.94 17.89 5.47
N VAL A 138 -7.06 17.27 5.78
CA VAL A 138 -7.12 15.88 6.24
C VAL A 138 -8.05 15.05 5.37
N ARG A 139 -7.73 13.76 5.22
CA ARG A 139 -8.57 12.78 4.53
C ARG A 139 -8.97 11.66 5.51
N SER A 140 -10.26 11.39 5.62
CA SER A 140 -10.75 10.24 6.38
C SER A 140 -10.47 8.94 5.62
N ILE A 141 -9.80 7.99 6.27
CA ILE A 141 -9.50 6.68 5.70
C ILE A 141 -10.79 5.86 5.53
N GLY A 142 -11.74 5.97 6.45
CA GLY A 142 -12.98 5.23 6.39
C GLY A 142 -13.95 5.72 5.30
N THR A 143 -13.95 7.03 4.98
CA THR A 143 -14.91 7.60 4.03
C THR A 143 -14.29 8.15 2.74
N GLY A 144 -12.98 8.35 2.72
CA GLY A 144 -12.27 9.01 1.63
C GLY A 144 -12.56 10.51 1.50
N LYS A 145 -13.38 11.09 2.38
CA LYS A 145 -13.70 12.52 2.34
C LYS A 145 -12.53 13.36 2.84
N THR A 146 -12.24 14.42 2.11
CA THR A 146 -11.24 15.42 2.50
C THR A 146 -11.94 16.62 3.14
N ASN A 147 -11.41 17.06 4.28
CA ASN A 147 -11.91 18.20 5.04
C ASN A 147 -10.77 19.09 5.50
N ARG A 148 -11.09 20.33 5.82
CA ARG A 148 -10.17 21.26 6.47
C ARG A 148 -10.47 21.35 7.96
N TRP A 149 -9.47 21.08 8.78
CA TRP A 149 -9.55 21.16 10.24
C TRP A 149 -8.61 22.22 10.75
N THR A 150 -8.88 22.75 11.94
CA THR A 150 -8.01 23.73 12.60
C THR A 150 -7.50 23.14 13.90
N ILE A 151 -6.20 23.24 14.15
CA ILE A 151 -5.56 22.89 15.41
C ILE A 151 -4.90 24.14 15.99
N TYR A 152 -5.13 24.44 17.28
CA TYR A 152 -4.47 25.57 17.94
C TYR A 152 -2.96 25.32 18.09
N SER A 153 -2.16 26.41 17.99
CA SER A 153 -0.69 26.32 18.07
C SER A 153 -0.23 25.64 19.34
N GLU A 154 -0.87 25.90 20.47
CA GLU A 154 -0.54 25.30 21.77
C GLU A 154 -0.60 23.74 21.75
N LEU A 155 -1.61 23.16 21.10
CA LEU A 155 -1.71 21.71 20.95
C LEU A 155 -0.71 21.19 19.91
N TYR A 156 -0.56 21.91 18.81
CA TYR A 156 0.37 21.56 17.74
C TYR A 156 1.83 21.56 18.23
N ASP A 157 2.22 22.55 19.02
CA ASP A 157 3.59 22.65 19.55
C ASP A 157 3.92 21.55 20.55
N ARG A 158 2.91 21.09 21.31
CA ARG A 158 3.05 19.95 22.25
C ARG A 158 3.08 18.59 21.55
N LYS A 159 2.35 18.46 20.44
CA LYS A 159 2.17 17.21 19.70
C LYS A 159 2.16 17.52 18.20
N PRO A 160 3.36 17.75 17.60
CA PRO A 160 3.47 18.22 16.23
C PRO A 160 3.04 17.16 15.22
N LEU A 161 2.38 17.60 14.15
CA LEU A 161 1.97 16.76 13.02
C LEU A 161 2.85 17.02 11.81
N GLN A 162 3.03 15.98 11.00
CA GLN A 162 3.71 16.06 9.72
C GLN A 162 2.77 15.63 8.58
N ARG A 163 3.12 15.98 7.35
CA ARG A 163 2.41 15.45 6.18
C ARG A 163 2.48 13.93 6.19
N TYR A 164 1.34 13.32 5.89
CA TYR A 164 1.13 11.87 5.83
C TYR A 164 1.13 11.14 7.18
N ASP A 165 1.20 11.87 8.28
CA ASP A 165 0.85 11.28 9.57
C ASP A 165 -0.59 10.78 9.54
N THR A 166 -0.80 9.63 10.16
CA THR A 166 -2.14 9.10 10.39
C THR A 166 -2.49 9.26 11.86
N ILE A 167 -3.63 9.89 12.11
CA ILE A 167 -4.13 10.13 13.47
C ILE A 167 -5.50 9.50 13.67
N TYR A 168 -5.79 9.08 14.89
CA TYR A 168 -7.11 8.71 15.35
C TYR A 168 -7.70 9.84 16.17
N VAL A 169 -8.91 10.26 15.85
CA VAL A 169 -9.60 11.34 16.58
C VAL A 169 -10.74 10.74 17.41
N PRO A 170 -10.65 10.75 18.75
CA PRO A 170 -11.72 10.26 19.62
C PRO A 170 -12.98 11.14 19.53
N MET A 171 -14.11 10.68 20.09
CA MET A 171 -15.40 11.41 19.97
C MET A 171 -15.33 12.83 20.53
N ASN A 172 -14.62 13.02 21.63
CA ASN A 172 -14.41 14.31 22.30
C ASN A 172 -13.15 15.05 21.79
N GLY A 173 -12.45 14.51 20.81
CA GLY A 173 -11.20 15.07 20.27
C GLY A 173 -11.42 16.16 19.22
N TRP A 174 -12.66 16.49 18.89
CA TRP A 174 -12.97 17.52 17.90
C TRP A 174 -14.27 18.25 18.19
N GLY A 175 -14.48 19.35 17.52
CA GLY A 175 -15.73 20.09 17.60
C GLY A 175 -15.90 21.01 16.40
N GLU A 176 -17.11 21.55 16.27
CA GLU A 176 -17.45 22.50 15.20
C GLU A 176 -17.83 23.85 15.81
N ARG A 177 -17.28 24.93 15.25
CA ARG A 177 -17.67 26.31 15.58
C ARG A 177 -17.84 27.11 14.30
N ARG A 178 -19.01 27.67 14.08
CA ARG A 178 -19.34 28.52 12.91
C ARG A 178 -18.98 27.86 11.56
N GLY A 179 -19.22 26.54 11.45
CA GLY A 179 -18.90 25.77 10.24
C GLY A 179 -17.44 25.36 10.08
N TYR A 180 -16.58 25.65 11.04
CA TYR A 180 -15.18 25.24 11.04
C TYR A 180 -14.95 24.08 12.01
N LEU A 181 -14.23 23.05 11.56
CA LEU A 181 -13.84 21.90 12.36
C LEU A 181 -12.55 22.20 13.13
N TYR A 182 -12.56 21.91 14.42
CA TYR A 182 -11.41 22.09 15.32
C TYR A 182 -10.97 20.76 15.91
N LEU A 183 -9.67 20.52 15.91
CA LEU A 183 -9.03 19.36 16.51
C LEU A 183 -8.56 19.74 17.92
N TYR A 184 -9.04 19.00 18.93
CA TYR A 184 -8.72 19.24 20.34
C TYR A 184 -7.86 18.14 20.96
N ASN A 185 -7.95 16.93 20.43
CA ASN A 185 -7.13 15.79 20.84
C ASN A 185 -7.06 14.74 19.76
N TYR A 186 -5.97 13.98 19.71
CA TYR A 186 -5.76 12.88 18.79
C TYR A 186 -4.67 11.97 19.28
N ASP A 187 -4.63 10.74 18.74
CA ASP A 187 -3.57 9.76 18.93
C ASP A 187 -2.93 9.44 17.59
N TYR A 188 -1.63 9.19 17.57
CA TYR A 188 -0.98 8.68 16.36
C TYR A 188 -1.40 7.24 16.11
N VAL A 189 -1.67 6.92 14.86
CA VAL A 189 -1.83 5.54 14.40
C VAL A 189 -0.47 5.08 13.88
N ILE A 190 0.13 4.16 14.60
CA ILE A 190 1.43 3.55 14.27
C ILE A 190 1.26 2.53 13.14
#